data_26841cce054093c02a1001f65f5d3b58
#
_entry.id   26841cce054093c02a1001f65f5d3b58
#
_cell.length_a   1.000
_cell.length_b   1.000
_cell.length_c   1.000
_cell.angle_alpha   90.00
_cell.angle_beta   90.00
_cell.angle_gamma   90.00
#
_symmetry.space_group_name_H-M   'P 1'
#
loop_
_entity.id
_entity.type
_entity.pdbx_description
1 polymer ?
#
loop_
_entity_poly.entity_id
_entity_poly.type
_entity_poly.pdbx_seq_one_letter_code
_entity_poly.pdbx_strand_id
1 'polypeptide(L)'
;MIIREATLSDAEGIAKVHVDCWRTTYKNIISDDFLNKLSYEQRTKLWVQNISKEDNYVYVAENEEGQIIGFTDGGKEKSGKYPGYDGDVTSIYILKEYQGLGIGRKLLSQLFKKFISLNIHSAIVWVLKDNNSRFFYERLGAKIVVDNEFIKIGNDNLKLMAYGWESIDKV
;
A
#
# COMPACT_ATOMS: atom_id res chain seq x y z
N MET A 1 -11.08 -13.36 10.95
CA MET A 1 -10.14 -12.35 10.43
C MET A 1 -10.40 -11.00 11.07
N ILE A 2 -9.35 -10.31 11.47
CA ILE A 2 -9.44 -9.01 12.13
C ILE A 2 -8.68 -7.98 11.29
N ILE A 3 -9.32 -6.82 11.05
CA ILE A 3 -8.67 -5.65 10.48
C ILE A 3 -8.51 -4.64 11.63
N ARG A 4 -7.29 -4.23 11.91
CA ARG A 4 -7.00 -3.36 13.06
C ARG A 4 -5.80 -2.45 12.79
N GLU A 5 -5.66 -1.43 13.62
CA GLU A 5 -4.47 -0.58 13.61
C GLU A 5 -3.24 -1.40 14.02
N ALA A 6 -2.11 -1.15 13.35
CA ALA A 6 -0.86 -1.82 13.65
C ALA A 6 -0.23 -1.30 14.94
N THR A 7 0.49 -2.18 15.62
CA THR A 7 1.37 -1.84 16.74
C THR A 7 2.81 -2.17 16.39
N LEU A 8 3.77 -1.73 17.21
CA LEU A 8 5.19 -2.01 16.96
C LEU A 8 5.49 -3.52 16.90
N SER A 9 4.73 -4.32 17.63
CA SER A 9 4.90 -5.78 17.60
C SER A 9 4.52 -6.40 16.25
N ASP A 10 3.84 -5.66 15.37
CA ASP A 10 3.45 -6.13 14.04
C ASP A 10 4.54 -5.90 12.97
N ALA A 11 5.61 -5.19 13.29
CA ALA A 11 6.61 -4.78 12.30
C ALA A 11 7.22 -5.98 11.57
N GLU A 12 7.53 -7.06 12.25
CA GLU A 12 8.09 -8.28 11.65
C GLU A 12 7.09 -8.94 10.69
N GLY A 13 5.82 -9.07 11.12
CA GLY A 13 4.77 -9.65 10.29
C GLY A 13 4.48 -8.81 9.04
N ILE A 14 4.45 -7.50 9.17
CA ILE A 14 4.27 -6.58 8.04
C ILE A 14 5.45 -6.70 7.08
N ALA A 15 6.67 -6.72 7.59
CA ALA A 15 7.89 -6.85 6.78
C ALA A 15 7.87 -8.14 5.95
N LYS A 16 7.43 -9.24 6.55
CA LYS A 16 7.31 -10.53 5.84
C LYS A 16 6.31 -10.44 4.70
N VAL A 17 5.13 -9.88 4.94
CA VAL A 17 4.12 -9.67 3.88
C VAL A 17 4.70 -8.76 2.78
N HIS A 18 5.38 -7.69 3.16
CA HIS A 18 5.95 -6.73 2.22
C HIS A 18 6.95 -7.40 1.26
N VAL A 19 7.91 -8.14 1.79
CA VAL A 19 8.91 -8.85 0.99
C VAL A 19 8.26 -9.93 0.13
N ASP A 20 7.42 -10.77 0.71
CA ASP A 20 6.77 -11.88 0.00
C ASP A 20 5.87 -11.37 -1.12
N CYS A 21 5.12 -10.29 -0.88
CA CYS A 21 4.27 -9.68 -1.91
C CYS A 21 5.08 -9.06 -3.04
N TRP A 22 6.21 -8.42 -2.74
CA TRP A 22 7.08 -7.90 -3.80
C TRP A 22 7.61 -9.03 -4.69
N ARG A 23 8.02 -10.14 -4.10
CA ARG A 23 8.52 -11.30 -4.84
C ARG A 23 7.47 -11.96 -5.72
N THR A 24 6.21 -11.98 -5.29
CA THR A 24 5.12 -12.55 -6.10
C THR A 24 4.56 -11.55 -7.11
N THR A 25 4.32 -10.31 -6.70
CA THR A 25 3.69 -9.28 -7.54
C THR A 25 4.61 -8.81 -8.65
N TYR A 26 5.88 -8.61 -8.35
CA TYR A 26 6.83 -8.00 -9.27
C TYR A 26 7.73 -8.99 -9.99
N LYS A 27 7.46 -10.29 -9.87
CA LYS A 27 8.15 -11.31 -10.66
C LYS A 27 7.94 -11.01 -12.14
N ASN A 28 9.03 -11.04 -12.92
CA ASN A 28 9.06 -10.68 -14.35
C ASN A 28 8.79 -9.18 -14.64
N ILE A 29 8.63 -8.35 -13.63
CA ILE A 29 8.49 -6.89 -13.76
C ILE A 29 9.78 -6.21 -13.24
N ILE A 30 10.23 -6.63 -12.06
CA ILE A 30 11.47 -6.17 -11.44
C ILE A 30 12.49 -7.32 -11.51
N SER A 31 13.76 -6.98 -11.70
CA SER A 31 14.81 -8.00 -11.84
C SER A 31 14.85 -8.96 -10.64
N ASP A 32 15.15 -10.23 -10.92
CA ASP A 32 15.29 -11.25 -9.88
C ASP A 32 16.40 -10.90 -8.88
N ASP A 33 17.50 -10.32 -9.35
CA ASP A 33 18.59 -9.87 -8.48
C ASP A 33 18.10 -8.90 -7.41
N PHE A 34 17.28 -7.92 -7.81
CA PHE A 34 16.71 -6.96 -6.87
C PHE A 34 15.77 -7.65 -5.88
N LEU A 35 14.85 -8.48 -6.37
CA LEU A 35 13.88 -9.17 -5.54
C LEU A 35 14.55 -10.13 -4.55
N ASN A 36 15.62 -10.80 -4.97
CA ASN A 36 16.36 -11.74 -4.13
C ASN A 36 17.17 -11.04 -3.02
N LYS A 37 17.51 -9.76 -3.21
CA LYS A 37 18.21 -8.95 -2.19
C LYS A 37 17.28 -8.36 -1.14
N LEU A 38 15.97 -8.46 -1.31
CA LEU A 38 15.02 -7.99 -0.30
C LEU A 38 15.23 -8.79 0.99
N SER A 39 15.30 -8.08 2.12
CA SER A 39 15.62 -8.66 3.42
C SER A 39 14.46 -8.44 4.39
N TYR A 40 14.02 -9.50 5.03
CA TYR A 40 13.02 -9.40 6.11
C TYR A 40 13.52 -8.53 7.25
N GLU A 41 14.80 -8.68 7.63
CA GLU A 41 15.39 -7.91 8.72
C GLU A 41 15.42 -6.41 8.43
N GLN A 42 15.86 -6.02 7.24
CA GLN A 42 15.88 -4.61 6.84
C GLN A 42 14.47 -4.02 6.76
N ARG A 43 13.52 -4.77 6.24
CA ARG A 43 12.12 -4.33 6.15
C ARG A 43 11.47 -4.23 7.52
N THR A 44 11.84 -5.10 8.46
CA THR A 44 11.36 -4.99 9.84
C THR A 44 11.81 -3.67 10.48
N LYS A 45 13.06 -3.29 10.28
CA LYS A 45 13.59 -1.99 10.77
C LYS A 45 12.83 -0.81 10.14
N LEU A 46 12.55 -0.89 8.84
CA LEU A 46 11.77 0.11 8.13
C LEU A 46 10.36 0.24 8.72
N TRP A 47 9.71 -0.88 9.01
CA TRP A 47 8.34 -0.86 9.53
C TRP A 47 8.27 -0.41 10.98
N VAL A 48 9.28 -0.69 11.80
CA VAL A 48 9.38 -0.07 13.12
C VAL A 48 9.35 1.46 13.01
N GLN A 49 10.10 2.01 12.05
CA GLN A 49 10.09 3.45 11.80
C GLN A 49 8.74 3.93 11.28
N ASN A 50 8.16 3.24 10.28
CA ASN A 50 6.90 3.64 9.66
C ASN A 50 5.72 3.63 10.63
N ILE A 51 5.65 2.63 11.51
CA ILE A 51 4.61 2.52 12.54
C ILE A 51 4.79 3.63 13.59
N SER A 52 6.03 4.01 13.89
CA SER A 52 6.35 5.02 14.89
C SER A 52 6.09 6.46 14.44
N LYS A 53 5.91 6.70 13.14
CA LYS A 53 5.63 8.05 12.61
C LYS A 53 4.22 8.49 12.98
N GLU A 54 4.09 9.66 13.59
CA GLU A 54 2.79 10.20 14.03
C GLU A 54 1.83 10.49 12.86
N ASP A 55 2.36 10.81 11.68
CA ASP A 55 1.62 11.20 10.50
C ASP A 55 1.48 10.07 9.47
N ASN A 56 1.80 8.85 9.86
CA ASN A 56 1.61 7.66 9.05
C ASN A 56 0.70 6.67 9.78
N TYR A 57 -0.36 6.25 9.12
CA TYR A 57 -1.39 5.38 9.69
C TYR A 57 -1.29 4.01 9.05
N VAL A 58 -1.11 2.98 9.88
CA VAL A 58 -0.86 1.62 9.42
C VAL A 58 -1.95 0.69 9.94
N TYR A 59 -2.57 -0.07 9.05
CA TYR A 59 -3.59 -1.06 9.37
C TYR A 59 -3.15 -2.43 8.87
N VAL A 60 -3.48 -3.45 9.62
CA VAL A 60 -3.13 -4.84 9.32
C VAL A 60 -4.37 -5.71 9.23
N ALA A 61 -4.28 -6.77 8.43
CA ALA A 61 -5.23 -7.87 8.42
C ALA A 61 -4.54 -9.06 9.08
N GLU A 62 -5.20 -9.59 10.11
CA GLU A 62 -4.74 -10.72 10.91
C GLU A 62 -5.68 -11.90 10.72
N ASN A 63 -5.14 -13.08 10.42
CA ASN A 63 -5.95 -14.29 10.27
C ASN A 63 -6.31 -14.89 11.64
N GLU A 64 -7.04 -16.00 11.65
CA GLU A 64 -7.49 -16.66 12.88
C GLU A 64 -6.35 -17.22 13.72
N GLU A 65 -5.18 -17.48 13.11
CA GLU A 65 -3.99 -17.96 13.80
C GLU A 65 -3.08 -16.83 14.32
N GLY A 66 -3.51 -15.59 14.17
CA GLY A 66 -2.73 -14.43 14.61
C GLY A 66 -1.64 -13.99 13.67
N GLN A 67 -1.61 -14.50 12.42
CA GLN A 67 -0.62 -14.10 11.43
C GLN A 67 -1.08 -12.86 10.69
N ILE A 68 -0.15 -11.93 10.43
CA ILE A 68 -0.40 -10.80 9.54
C ILE A 68 -0.37 -11.33 8.10
N ILE A 69 -1.45 -11.08 7.35
CA ILE A 69 -1.61 -11.57 5.99
C ILE A 69 -1.81 -10.44 4.97
N GLY A 70 -1.88 -9.22 5.44
CA GLY A 70 -1.99 -8.02 4.62
C GLY A 70 -1.84 -6.76 5.44
N PHE A 71 -1.56 -5.65 4.76
CA PHE A 71 -1.45 -4.35 5.42
C PHE A 71 -1.69 -3.22 4.42
N THR A 72 -1.96 -2.04 4.96
CA THR A 72 -1.97 -0.77 4.22
C THR A 72 -1.41 0.32 5.11
N ASP A 73 -0.77 1.31 4.50
CA ASP A 73 -0.39 2.52 5.21
C ASP A 73 -0.57 3.76 4.33
N GLY A 74 -0.64 4.90 4.98
CA GLY A 74 -0.78 6.17 4.31
C GLY A 74 -0.96 7.31 5.29
N GLY A 75 -1.04 8.50 4.73
CA GLY A 75 -1.20 9.72 5.49
C GLY A 75 -1.52 10.89 4.57
N LYS A 76 -1.23 12.09 5.03
CA LYS A 76 -1.41 13.30 4.22
C LYS A 76 -0.46 13.28 3.01
N GLU A 77 -0.96 13.69 1.85
CA GLU A 77 -0.12 13.92 0.67
C GLU A 77 0.75 15.16 0.92
N LYS A 78 2.07 14.99 0.91
CA LYS A 78 3.02 16.00 1.39
C LYS A 78 3.70 16.81 0.30
N SER A 79 3.66 16.35 -0.96
CA SER A 79 4.36 17.05 -2.04
C SER A 79 3.66 18.33 -2.47
N GLY A 80 2.34 18.41 -2.31
CA GLY A 80 1.54 19.54 -2.78
C GLY A 80 1.41 19.62 -4.29
N LYS A 81 1.90 18.62 -5.03
CA LYS A 81 1.93 18.62 -6.50
C LYS A 81 0.62 18.16 -7.12
N TYR A 82 -0.30 17.65 -6.34
CA TYR A 82 -1.55 17.04 -6.84
C TYR A 82 -2.75 17.71 -6.17
N PRO A 83 -3.11 18.96 -6.60
CA PRO A 83 -4.26 19.67 -6.04
C PRO A 83 -5.55 18.84 -6.17
N GLY A 84 -6.33 18.80 -5.09
CA GLY A 84 -7.56 17.99 -5.06
C GLY A 84 -7.37 16.58 -4.53
N TYR A 85 -6.14 16.18 -4.18
CA TYR A 85 -5.81 14.88 -3.60
C TYR A 85 -4.99 15.10 -2.33
N ASP A 86 -5.66 15.11 -1.19
CA ASP A 86 -5.06 15.47 0.11
C ASP A 86 -4.45 14.30 0.86
N GLY A 87 -4.89 13.08 0.57
CA GLY A 87 -4.38 11.87 1.18
C GLY A 87 -3.48 11.07 0.23
N ASP A 88 -2.55 10.34 0.79
CA ASP A 88 -1.66 9.44 0.08
C ASP A 88 -1.80 8.03 0.64
N VAL A 89 -2.18 7.08 -0.20
CA VAL A 89 -2.10 5.65 0.11
C VAL A 89 -0.70 5.22 -0.28
N THR A 90 0.18 5.06 0.70
CA THR A 90 1.58 4.75 0.44
C THR A 90 1.77 3.32 -0.03
N SER A 91 1.09 2.37 0.61
CA SER A 91 1.15 0.96 0.23
C SER A 91 -0.12 0.20 0.62
N ILE A 92 -0.38 -0.86 -0.12
CA ILE A 92 -1.34 -1.90 0.24
C ILE A 92 -0.87 -3.21 -0.37
N TYR A 93 -0.70 -4.23 0.47
CA TYR A 93 -0.26 -5.56 0.05
C TYR A 93 -1.01 -6.64 0.82
N ILE A 94 -1.37 -7.70 0.10
CA ILE A 94 -2.06 -8.87 0.65
C ILE A 94 -1.37 -10.10 0.08
N LEU A 95 -1.03 -11.06 0.94
CA LEU A 95 -0.45 -12.33 0.52
C LEU A 95 -1.30 -12.97 -0.58
N LYS A 96 -0.65 -13.55 -1.56
CA LYS A 96 -1.29 -14.07 -2.77
C LYS A 96 -2.45 -15.01 -2.45
N GLU A 97 -2.28 -15.91 -1.50
CA GLU A 97 -3.29 -16.91 -1.12
C GLU A 97 -4.52 -16.30 -0.42
N TYR A 98 -4.45 -15.04 -0.01
CA TYR A 98 -5.56 -14.30 0.61
C TYR A 98 -6.19 -13.25 -0.31
N GLN A 99 -5.74 -13.14 -1.55
CA GLN A 99 -6.30 -12.20 -2.52
C GLN A 99 -7.66 -12.68 -3.03
N GLY A 100 -8.49 -11.75 -3.48
CA GLY A 100 -9.83 -12.07 -3.99
C GLY A 100 -10.88 -12.33 -2.92
N LEU A 101 -10.59 -12.06 -1.64
CA LEU A 101 -11.49 -12.30 -0.51
C LEU A 101 -12.04 -10.99 0.10
N GLY A 102 -11.81 -9.86 -0.55
CA GLY A 102 -12.30 -8.55 -0.06
C GLY A 102 -11.44 -7.91 1.02
N ILE A 103 -10.29 -8.47 1.34
CA ILE A 103 -9.41 -7.96 2.41
C ILE A 103 -8.85 -6.58 2.07
N GLY A 104 -8.43 -6.37 0.81
CA GLY A 104 -7.91 -5.09 0.37
C GLY A 104 -8.90 -3.96 0.52
N ARG A 105 -10.15 -4.21 0.18
CA ARG A 105 -11.23 -3.23 0.36
C ARG A 105 -11.44 -2.90 1.84
N LYS A 106 -11.41 -3.90 2.70
CA LYS A 106 -11.56 -3.70 4.16
C LYS A 106 -10.40 -2.90 4.74
N LEU A 107 -9.17 -3.17 4.31
CA LEU A 107 -7.99 -2.41 4.71
C LEU A 107 -8.09 -0.94 4.28
N LEU A 108 -8.39 -0.68 3.01
CA LEU A 108 -8.56 0.69 2.52
C LEU A 108 -9.71 1.40 3.22
N SER A 109 -10.81 0.71 3.50
CA SER A 109 -11.94 1.28 4.24
C SER A 109 -11.49 1.81 5.61
N GLN A 110 -10.66 1.07 6.33
CA GLN A 110 -10.15 1.52 7.63
C GLN A 110 -9.22 2.74 7.47
N LEU A 111 -8.32 2.71 6.51
CA LEU A 111 -7.42 3.83 6.24
C LEU A 111 -8.22 5.08 5.84
N PHE A 112 -9.22 4.94 4.99
CA PHE A 112 -10.05 6.05 4.54
C PHE A 112 -10.92 6.62 5.66
N LYS A 113 -11.43 5.76 6.56
CA LYS A 113 -12.12 6.25 7.78
C LYS A 113 -11.19 7.11 8.63
N LYS A 114 -9.94 6.69 8.76
CA LYS A 114 -8.94 7.51 9.47
C LYS A 114 -8.70 8.82 8.76
N PHE A 115 -8.54 8.83 7.44
CA PHE A 115 -8.38 10.05 6.64
C PHE A 115 -9.57 11.00 6.87
N ILE A 116 -10.78 10.50 6.77
CA ILE A 116 -12.00 11.31 6.96
C ILE A 116 -12.02 11.93 8.36
N SER A 117 -11.62 11.18 9.38
CA SER A 117 -11.53 11.71 10.76
C SER A 117 -10.53 12.86 10.90
N LEU A 118 -9.58 12.96 9.98
CA LEU A 118 -8.57 14.02 9.90
C LEU A 118 -8.93 15.10 8.88
N ASN A 119 -10.18 15.09 8.39
CA ASN A 119 -10.67 16.01 7.36
C ASN A 119 -9.94 15.84 6.02
N ILE A 120 -9.52 14.63 5.71
CA ILE A 120 -8.95 14.26 4.41
C ILE A 120 -10.02 13.44 3.66
N HIS A 121 -10.52 13.97 2.54
CA HIS A 121 -11.67 13.40 1.82
C HIS A 121 -11.32 12.92 0.41
N SER A 122 -10.06 13.01 0.03
CA SER A 122 -9.54 12.58 -1.26
C SER A 122 -8.23 11.83 -1.07
N ALA A 123 -7.84 11.02 -2.04
CA ALA A 123 -6.59 10.25 -1.92
C ALA A 123 -5.99 9.93 -3.28
N ILE A 124 -4.68 9.75 -3.28
CA ILE A 124 -3.90 9.32 -4.44
C ILE A 124 -3.12 8.06 -4.05
N VAL A 125 -2.91 7.17 -5.02
CA VAL A 125 -2.09 5.96 -4.86
C VAL A 125 -1.22 5.77 -6.10
N TRP A 126 0.06 5.48 -5.88
CA TRP A 126 1.00 5.20 -6.96
C TRP A 126 1.13 3.70 -7.20
N VAL A 127 1.21 3.30 -8.45
CA VAL A 127 1.30 1.90 -8.84
C VAL A 127 2.11 1.77 -10.14
N LEU A 128 2.92 0.70 -10.25
CA LEU A 128 3.58 0.40 -11.52
C LEU A 128 2.55 0.03 -12.59
N LYS A 129 2.73 0.51 -13.81
CA LYS A 129 1.81 0.24 -14.92
C LYS A 129 1.57 -1.27 -15.12
N ASP A 130 2.61 -2.08 -14.99
CA ASP A 130 2.54 -3.51 -15.21
C ASP A 130 2.01 -4.29 -13.99
N ASN A 131 1.74 -3.61 -12.88
CA ASN A 131 1.13 -4.22 -11.71
C ASN A 131 -0.39 -4.26 -11.88
N ASN A 132 -0.98 -5.45 -11.89
CA ASN A 132 -2.42 -5.65 -12.06
C ASN A 132 -3.25 -5.10 -10.90
N SER A 133 -2.64 -4.72 -9.77
CA SER A 133 -3.34 -4.06 -8.66
C SER A 133 -4.02 -2.76 -9.10
N ARG A 134 -3.59 -2.14 -10.20
CA ARG A 134 -4.25 -0.95 -10.72
C ARG A 134 -5.73 -1.19 -11.03
N PHE A 135 -6.10 -2.38 -11.45
CA PHE A 135 -7.50 -2.73 -11.72
C PHE A 135 -8.35 -2.79 -10.45
N PHE A 136 -7.74 -3.15 -9.33
CA PHE A 136 -8.38 -3.07 -8.01
C PHE A 136 -8.77 -1.63 -7.67
N TYR A 137 -7.87 -0.67 -7.90
CA TYR A 137 -8.18 0.75 -7.66
C TYR A 137 -9.28 1.25 -8.59
N GLU A 138 -9.27 0.86 -9.86
CA GLU A 138 -10.31 1.22 -10.82
C GLU A 138 -11.68 0.69 -10.38
N ARG A 139 -11.74 -0.55 -9.90
CA ARG A 139 -13.00 -1.14 -9.38
C ARG A 139 -13.54 -0.39 -8.16
N LEU A 140 -12.69 0.26 -7.40
CA LEU A 140 -13.10 1.08 -6.26
C LEU A 140 -13.40 2.54 -6.65
N GLY A 141 -13.45 2.83 -7.95
CA GLY A 141 -13.82 4.14 -8.46
C GLY A 141 -12.69 5.13 -8.64
N ALA A 142 -11.44 4.71 -8.44
CA ALA A 142 -10.29 5.58 -8.69
C ALA A 142 -10.10 5.81 -10.19
N LYS A 143 -9.61 6.99 -10.55
CA LYS A 143 -9.31 7.38 -11.92
C LYS A 143 -7.83 7.69 -12.07
N ILE A 144 -7.30 7.55 -13.28
CA ILE A 144 -5.92 7.89 -13.59
C ILE A 144 -5.72 9.40 -13.41
N VAL A 145 -4.75 9.76 -12.58
CA VAL A 145 -4.33 11.15 -12.33
C VAL A 145 -3.04 11.45 -13.07
N VAL A 146 -2.09 10.50 -13.04
CA VAL A 146 -0.79 10.60 -13.71
C VAL A 146 -0.50 9.28 -14.41
N ASP A 147 -0.04 9.33 -15.68
CA ASP A 147 0.27 8.12 -16.45
C ASP A 147 1.62 8.18 -17.19
N ASN A 148 2.43 9.19 -16.91
CA ASN A 148 3.66 9.47 -17.67
C ASN A 148 4.90 9.62 -16.78
N GLU A 149 4.88 9.08 -15.58
CA GLU A 149 6.03 9.07 -14.68
C GLU A 149 6.83 7.77 -14.82
N PHE A 150 8.09 7.82 -14.41
CA PHE A 150 8.98 6.66 -14.37
C PHE A 150 9.66 6.59 -13.02
N ILE A 151 9.94 5.38 -12.57
CA ILE A 151 10.72 5.12 -11.36
C ILE A 151 11.83 4.13 -11.67
N LYS A 152 13.01 4.37 -11.11
CA LYS A 152 14.12 3.44 -11.20
C LYS A 152 14.11 2.52 -9.98
N ILE A 153 14.00 1.22 -10.20
CA ILE A 153 14.08 0.20 -9.16
C ILE A 153 15.21 -0.75 -9.56
N GLY A 154 16.27 -0.76 -8.75
CA GLY A 154 17.51 -1.45 -9.16
C GLY A 154 18.05 -0.81 -10.43
N ASN A 155 18.23 -1.60 -11.49
CA ASN A 155 18.66 -1.12 -12.80
C ASN A 155 17.51 -0.93 -13.80
N ASP A 156 16.27 -1.20 -13.37
CA ASP A 156 15.11 -1.13 -14.24
C ASP A 156 14.46 0.25 -14.17
N ASN A 157 14.13 0.82 -15.34
CA ASN A 157 13.34 2.04 -15.44
C ASN A 157 11.91 1.65 -15.78
N LEU A 158 10.99 1.84 -14.82
CA LEU A 158 9.65 1.32 -14.88
C LEU A 158 8.62 2.44 -14.92
N LYS A 159 7.55 2.24 -15.69
CA LYS A 159 6.47 3.21 -15.81
C LYS A 159 5.63 3.19 -14.53
N LEU A 160 5.41 4.39 -13.97
CA LEU A 160 4.66 4.60 -12.75
C LEU A 160 3.40 5.42 -13.05
N MET A 161 2.28 4.99 -12.49
CA MET A 161 0.99 5.65 -12.63
C MET A 161 0.46 6.07 -11.27
N ALA A 162 -0.40 7.07 -11.25
CA ALA A 162 -1.15 7.42 -10.06
C ALA A 162 -2.64 7.34 -10.36
N TYR A 163 -3.36 6.71 -9.43
CA TYR A 163 -4.83 6.70 -9.38
C TYR A 163 -5.28 7.58 -8.24
N GLY A 164 -6.46 8.19 -8.39
CA GLY A 164 -6.98 9.05 -7.35
C GLY A 164 -8.48 8.94 -7.18
N TRP A 165 -8.92 9.21 -5.96
CA TRP A 165 -10.32 9.38 -5.58
C TRP A 165 -10.52 10.84 -5.20
N GLU A 166 -11.36 11.56 -5.95
CA GLU A 166 -11.75 12.93 -5.58
C GLU A 166 -12.59 12.95 -4.31
N SER A 167 -13.31 11.85 -4.05
CA SER A 167 -14.03 11.61 -2.82
C SER A 167 -13.85 10.17 -2.36
N ILE A 168 -13.37 9.99 -1.14
CA ILE A 168 -13.22 8.67 -0.51
C ILE A 168 -14.39 8.32 0.41
N ASP A 169 -15.36 9.20 0.56
CA ASP A 169 -16.44 9.07 1.54
C ASP A 169 -17.32 7.84 1.30
N LYS A 170 -17.35 7.35 0.06
CA LYS A 170 -18.20 6.21 -0.35
C LYS A 170 -17.42 4.99 -0.84
N VAL A 171 -16.12 4.98 -0.64
CA VAL A 171 -15.28 3.84 -1.05
C VAL A 171 -15.38 2.68 -0.08
#